data_977bd2ef126d459ca4a17aa25a073313
#
_entry.id   977bd2ef126d459ca4a17aa25a073313
#
_cell.length_a   1.000
_cell.length_b   1.000
_cell.length_c   1.000
_cell.angle_alpha   90.00
_cell.angle_beta   90.00
_cell.angle_gamma   90.00
#
_symmetry.space_group_name_H-M   'P 1'
#
loop_
_entity.id
_entity.type
_entity.pdbx_description
1 polymer ?
#
loop_
_entity_poly.entity_id
_entity_poly.type
_entity_poly.pdbx_seq_one_letter_code
_entity_poly.pdbx_strand_id
1 'polypeptide(L)'
;MKQLMIAAVAVFAFAQVNAQEFKGGINLGLPIGDAGDAYTFNISADLSYLWDVAESFKAGAATGYSHSFLDSDFEGDAFSFIPIAAAARYSFSDDFAVGADLGYGLGISPSGNDGGFYYAPRLQYSFTESLALVAAYRGVSLDGGSFDLITLGLEFGF
;
A
#
# COMPACT_ATOMS: atom_id res chain seq x y z
N MET A 1 13.72 18.09 1.27
CA MET A 1 14.70 17.06 1.69
C MET A 1 14.92 17.02 3.18
N LYS A 2 15.21 18.15 3.84
CA LYS A 2 15.38 18.20 5.31
C LYS A 2 14.12 17.77 6.07
N GLN A 3 12.94 18.16 5.60
CA GLN A 3 11.66 17.79 6.23
C GLN A 3 11.35 16.29 6.09
N LEU A 4 11.76 15.67 4.98
CA LEU A 4 11.61 14.23 4.76
C LEU A 4 12.54 13.42 5.66
N MET A 5 13.78 13.93 5.88
CA MET A 5 14.73 13.32 6.82
C MET A 5 14.25 13.44 8.26
N ILE A 6 13.67 14.57 8.64
CA ILE A 6 13.10 14.78 9.98
C ILE A 6 11.91 13.86 10.21
N ALA A 7 11.04 13.69 9.21
CA ALA A 7 9.93 12.75 9.27
C ALA A 7 10.43 11.30 9.39
N ALA A 8 11.44 10.92 8.62
CA ALA A 8 12.05 9.59 8.69
C ALA A 8 12.72 9.34 10.06
N VAL A 9 13.44 10.33 10.59
CA VAL A 9 14.08 10.26 11.93
C VAL A 9 13.02 10.21 13.03
N ALA A 10 11.91 10.95 12.89
CA ALA A 10 10.82 10.89 13.85
C ALA A 10 10.14 9.51 13.85
N VAL A 11 9.95 8.89 12.68
CA VAL A 11 9.43 7.51 12.56
C VAL A 11 10.38 6.52 13.24
N PHE A 12 11.71 6.68 13.09
CA PHE A 12 12.69 5.83 13.75
C PHE A 12 12.81 6.10 15.26
N ALA A 13 12.57 7.32 15.71
CA ALA A 13 12.64 7.67 17.14
C ALA A 13 11.48 7.08 17.95
N PHE A 14 10.31 6.91 17.34
CA PHE A 14 9.18 6.19 17.95
C PHE A 14 9.36 4.67 17.91
N ALA A 15 10.38 4.17 17.21
CA ALA A 15 10.70 2.75 17.06
C ALA A 15 11.22 2.06 18.34
N GLN A 16 11.33 2.77 19.43
CA GLN A 16 11.85 2.23 20.70
C GLN A 16 10.77 1.80 21.70
N VAL A 17 9.49 1.87 21.29
CA VAL A 17 8.39 1.46 22.16
C VAL A 17 8.03 0.01 21.88
N ASN A 18 7.97 -0.80 22.92
CA ASN A 18 7.61 -2.22 22.86
C ASN A 18 6.23 -2.44 22.20
N ALA A 19 6.10 -3.46 21.37
CA ALA A 19 4.93 -3.85 20.59
C ALA A 19 4.84 -3.20 19.19
N GLN A 20 5.94 -3.29 18.46
CA GLN A 20 6.05 -2.84 17.08
C GLN A 20 6.04 -4.04 16.14
N GLU A 21 5.37 -3.89 15.00
CA GLU A 21 5.38 -4.89 13.95
C GLU A 21 5.91 -4.29 12.66
N PHE A 22 6.94 -4.91 12.15
CA PHE A 22 7.40 -4.64 10.79
C PHE A 22 6.85 -5.74 9.86
N LYS A 23 6.21 -5.34 8.78
CA LYS A 23 5.59 -6.27 7.84
C LYS A 23 6.01 -5.96 6.42
N GLY A 24 6.20 -7.03 5.65
CA GLY A 24 6.43 -6.95 4.20
C GLY A 24 5.39 -7.75 3.45
N GLY A 25 5.00 -7.29 2.27
CA GLY A 25 4.00 -7.96 1.47
C GLY A 25 4.35 -7.99 0.00
N ILE A 26 3.85 -9.01 -0.68
CA ILE A 26 3.90 -9.10 -2.15
C ILE A 26 2.49 -9.34 -2.63
N ASN A 27 2.04 -8.54 -3.60
CA ASN A 27 0.69 -8.58 -4.12
C ASN A 27 0.67 -8.68 -5.63
N LEU A 28 -0.33 -9.38 -6.11
CA LEU A 28 -0.73 -9.38 -7.52
C LEU A 28 -2.01 -8.58 -7.65
N GLY A 29 -2.13 -7.80 -8.70
CA GLY A 29 -3.25 -6.92 -8.89
C GLY A 29 -3.79 -6.90 -10.30
N LEU A 30 -5.03 -6.47 -10.38
CA LEU A 30 -5.71 -6.21 -11.64
C LEU A 30 -6.11 -4.74 -11.67
N PRO A 31 -5.62 -3.97 -12.65
CA PRO A 31 -6.15 -2.63 -12.90
C PRO A 31 -7.63 -2.72 -13.28
N ILE A 32 -8.41 -1.82 -12.75
CA ILE A 32 -9.87 -1.76 -12.97
C ILE A 32 -10.30 -0.35 -13.36
N GLY A 33 -11.55 -0.20 -13.81
CA GLY A 33 -12.05 1.06 -14.31
C GLY A 33 -11.28 1.52 -15.55
N ASP A 34 -11.01 2.81 -15.64
CA ASP A 34 -10.27 3.38 -16.78
C ASP A 34 -8.84 2.80 -16.88
N ALA A 35 -8.21 2.47 -15.76
CA ALA A 35 -6.89 1.83 -15.75
C ALA A 35 -6.95 0.43 -16.38
N GLY A 36 -8.02 -0.32 -16.18
CA GLY A 36 -8.22 -1.65 -16.75
C GLY A 36 -8.34 -1.67 -18.27
N ASP A 37 -8.64 -0.55 -18.88
CA ASP A 37 -8.73 -0.43 -20.35
C ASP A 37 -7.35 -0.45 -21.01
N ALA A 38 -6.32 0.02 -20.31
CA ALA A 38 -4.96 0.19 -20.85
C ALA A 38 -3.91 -0.71 -20.19
N TYR A 39 -4.14 -1.17 -18.96
CA TYR A 39 -3.19 -1.95 -18.18
C TYR A 39 -3.76 -3.33 -17.85
N THR A 40 -2.90 -4.36 -17.92
CA THR A 40 -3.35 -5.75 -17.83
C THR A 40 -3.14 -6.38 -16.47
N PHE A 41 -2.08 -5.98 -15.77
CA PHE A 41 -1.61 -6.69 -14.58
C PHE A 41 -0.76 -5.77 -13.70
N ASN A 42 -0.78 -6.03 -12.40
CA ASN A 42 0.02 -5.29 -11.43
C ASN A 42 0.78 -6.24 -10.52
N ILE A 43 2.00 -5.86 -10.19
CA ILE A 43 2.79 -6.44 -9.11
C ILE A 43 3.15 -5.32 -8.15
N SER A 44 2.98 -5.56 -6.85
CA SER A 44 3.40 -4.59 -5.84
C SER A 44 4.06 -5.27 -4.66
N ALA A 45 5.02 -4.55 -4.08
CA ALA A 45 5.66 -4.90 -2.83
C ALA A 45 5.34 -3.82 -1.80
N ASP A 46 5.00 -4.25 -0.59
CA ASP A 46 4.60 -3.36 0.50
C ASP A 46 5.52 -3.53 1.70
N LEU A 47 5.73 -2.43 2.39
CA LEU A 47 6.36 -2.41 3.71
C LEU A 47 5.47 -1.60 4.64
N SER A 48 5.24 -2.08 5.83
CA SER A 48 4.53 -1.33 6.87
C SER A 48 5.18 -1.50 8.22
N TYR A 49 5.05 -0.45 8.99
CA TYR A 49 5.51 -0.40 10.37
C TYR A 49 4.34 0.01 11.24
N LEU A 50 3.89 -0.90 12.09
CA LEU A 50 2.69 -0.75 12.89
C LEU A 50 3.01 -0.87 14.38
N TRP A 51 2.28 -0.14 15.20
CA TRP A 51 2.33 -0.25 16.65
C TRP A 51 0.93 -0.31 17.24
N ASP A 52 0.81 -0.97 18.37
CA ASP A 52 -0.46 -1.09 19.08
C ASP A 52 -0.83 0.26 19.71
N VAL A 53 -1.99 0.80 19.33
CA VAL A 53 -2.54 2.04 19.91
C VAL A 53 -3.73 1.74 20.82
N ALA A 54 -4.37 0.60 20.65
CA ALA A 54 -5.42 0.07 21.49
C ALA A 54 -5.46 -1.46 21.36
N GLU A 55 -6.27 -2.14 22.15
CA GLU A 55 -6.30 -3.59 22.25
C GLU A 55 -6.49 -4.31 20.90
N SER A 56 -7.35 -3.81 20.02
CA SER A 56 -7.60 -4.40 18.70
C SER A 56 -7.25 -3.47 17.56
N PHE A 57 -6.53 -2.40 17.83
CA PHE A 57 -6.26 -1.36 16.86
C PHE A 57 -4.77 -1.06 16.77
N LYS A 58 -4.25 -1.11 15.56
CA LYS A 58 -2.87 -0.75 15.22
C LYS A 58 -2.86 0.41 14.25
N ALA A 59 -1.89 1.26 14.39
CA ALA A 59 -1.64 2.36 13.47
C ALA A 59 -0.15 2.47 13.17
N GLY A 60 0.16 3.07 12.05
CA GLY A 60 1.55 3.24 11.67
C GLY A 60 1.72 3.89 10.32
N ALA A 61 2.78 3.50 9.64
CA ALA A 61 3.13 3.99 8.32
C ALA A 61 3.29 2.84 7.33
N ALA A 62 2.97 3.11 6.09
CA ALA A 62 3.13 2.15 5.00
C ALA A 62 3.79 2.82 3.80
N THR A 63 4.58 2.04 3.09
CA THR A 63 5.16 2.40 1.81
C THR A 63 5.27 1.16 0.94
N GLY A 64 5.80 1.31 -0.26
CA GLY A 64 5.99 0.18 -1.15
C GLY A 64 6.34 0.62 -2.55
N TYR A 65 6.17 -0.27 -3.48
CA TYR A 65 6.33 -0.01 -4.91
C TYR A 65 5.23 -0.75 -5.68
N SER A 66 4.55 -0.05 -6.56
CA SER A 66 3.48 -0.61 -7.38
C SER A 66 3.80 -0.42 -8.86
N HIS A 67 3.70 -1.49 -9.62
CA HIS A 67 4.02 -1.51 -11.04
C HIS A 67 2.92 -2.19 -11.84
N SER A 68 2.30 -1.45 -12.73
CA SER A 68 1.23 -1.95 -13.61
C SER A 68 1.73 -2.01 -15.06
N PHE A 69 1.60 -3.18 -15.65
CA PHE A 69 2.07 -3.45 -17.01
C PHE A 69 1.06 -2.93 -18.04
N LEU A 70 1.55 -2.13 -18.97
CA LEU A 70 0.75 -1.63 -20.08
C LEU A 70 0.37 -2.77 -21.02
N ASP A 71 -0.86 -2.75 -21.53
CA ASP A 71 -1.30 -3.69 -22.56
C ASP A 71 -0.47 -3.49 -23.83
N SER A 72 -0.10 -4.58 -24.49
CA SER A 72 0.70 -4.57 -25.71
C SER A 72 0.05 -3.84 -26.90
N ASP A 73 -1.27 -3.65 -26.88
CA ASP A 73 -2.00 -2.89 -27.88
C ASP A 73 -1.81 -1.37 -27.74
N PHE A 74 -1.22 -0.91 -26.64
CA PHE A 74 -0.96 0.50 -26.38
C PHE A 74 0.53 0.81 -26.43
N GLU A 75 0.86 2.00 -26.92
CA GLU A 75 2.21 2.54 -26.86
C GLU A 75 2.39 3.37 -25.60
N GLY A 76 3.53 3.24 -24.96
CA GLY A 76 3.89 4.00 -23.76
C GLY A 76 4.58 3.17 -22.71
N ASP A 77 4.62 3.68 -21.51
CA ASP A 77 5.31 3.09 -20.38
C ASP A 77 4.31 2.52 -19.37
N ALA A 78 4.79 1.58 -18.56
CA ALA A 78 4.06 1.08 -17.41
C ALA A 78 3.71 2.20 -16.42
N PHE A 79 2.67 1.99 -15.62
CA PHE A 79 2.29 2.91 -14.55
C PHE A 79 2.87 2.43 -13.23
N SER A 80 3.72 3.26 -12.64
CA SER A 80 4.39 2.92 -11.38
C SER A 80 4.30 4.06 -10.39
N PHE A 81 4.15 3.72 -9.11
CA PHE A 81 4.15 4.70 -8.04
C PHE A 81 4.68 4.11 -6.74
N ILE A 82 5.11 4.98 -5.85
CA ILE A 82 5.51 4.66 -4.48
C ILE A 82 4.49 5.27 -3.53
N PRO A 83 3.69 4.49 -2.82
CA PRO A 83 2.80 5.02 -1.80
C PRO A 83 3.60 5.41 -0.55
N ILE A 84 3.22 6.54 0.04
CA ILE A 84 3.64 6.96 1.37
C ILE A 84 2.36 7.27 2.13
N ALA A 85 2.06 6.49 3.15
CA ALA A 85 0.74 6.49 3.75
C ALA A 85 0.78 6.31 5.27
N ALA A 86 -0.21 6.86 5.93
CA ALA A 86 -0.59 6.43 7.26
C ALA A 86 -1.40 5.14 7.14
N ALA A 87 -1.18 4.21 8.05
CA ALA A 87 -1.82 2.90 8.04
C ALA A 87 -2.62 2.70 9.34
N ALA A 88 -3.79 2.10 9.21
CA ALA A 88 -4.61 1.70 10.34
C ALA A 88 -5.11 0.28 10.13
N ARG A 89 -5.17 -0.51 11.20
CA ARG A 89 -5.64 -1.88 11.21
C ARG A 89 -6.54 -2.11 12.42
N TYR A 90 -7.67 -2.71 12.20
CA TYR A 90 -8.61 -3.10 13.25
C TYR A 90 -8.87 -4.60 13.17
N SER A 91 -8.54 -5.33 14.24
CA SER A 91 -8.77 -6.78 14.36
C SER A 91 -10.13 -7.01 14.99
N PHE A 92 -11.10 -7.51 14.22
CA PHE A 92 -12.43 -7.82 14.73
C PHE A 92 -12.57 -9.28 15.14
N SER A 93 -11.55 -10.10 14.87
CA SER A 93 -11.39 -11.46 15.39
C SER A 93 -9.90 -11.81 15.44
N ASP A 94 -9.58 -12.99 15.95
CA ASP A 94 -8.18 -13.47 16.01
C ASP A 94 -7.55 -13.63 14.62
N ASP A 95 -8.37 -13.93 13.61
CA ASP A 95 -7.91 -14.22 12.26
C ASP A 95 -8.17 -13.09 11.26
N PHE A 96 -9.16 -12.23 11.52
CA PHE A 96 -9.59 -11.22 10.57
C PHE A 96 -9.32 -9.80 11.05
N ALA A 97 -8.82 -8.98 10.15
CA ALA A 97 -8.66 -7.56 10.35
C ALA A 97 -9.09 -6.78 9.10
N VAL A 98 -9.61 -5.60 9.32
CA VAL A 98 -9.85 -4.60 8.28
C VAL A 98 -8.89 -3.44 8.49
N GLY A 99 -8.61 -2.71 7.44
CA GLY A 99 -7.74 -1.55 7.56
C GLY A 99 -7.80 -0.65 6.35
N ALA A 100 -7.05 0.41 6.42
CA ALA A 100 -6.85 1.32 5.31
C ALA A 100 -5.49 2.00 5.40
N ASP A 101 -4.91 2.27 4.25
CA ASP A 101 -3.76 3.13 4.09
C ASP A 101 -4.22 4.39 3.37
N LEU A 102 -3.86 5.55 3.89
CA LEU A 102 -4.19 6.85 3.30
C LEU A 102 -2.95 7.73 3.25
N GLY A 103 -2.70 8.32 2.10
CA GLY A 103 -1.53 9.15 1.92
C GLY A 103 -1.37 9.67 0.51
N TYR A 104 -0.17 9.57 -0.01
CA TYR A 104 0.19 10.06 -1.33
C TYR A 104 0.93 8.99 -2.13
N GLY A 105 0.53 8.78 -3.37
CA GLY A 105 1.25 7.95 -4.34
C GLY A 105 2.20 8.82 -5.16
N LEU A 106 3.51 8.65 -4.94
CA LEU A 106 4.53 9.34 -5.74
C LEU A 106 4.61 8.70 -7.11
N GLY A 107 4.32 9.46 -8.16
CA GLY A 107 4.43 8.98 -9.52
C GLY A 107 5.88 8.72 -9.94
N ILE A 108 6.15 7.54 -10.46
CA ILE A 108 7.47 7.13 -10.94
C ILE A 108 7.46 7.00 -12.45
N SER A 109 6.47 6.35 -13.02
CA SER A 109 6.32 6.13 -14.47
C SER A 109 4.83 6.18 -14.84
N PRO A 110 4.46 6.65 -16.03
CA PRO A 110 5.29 7.27 -17.06
C PRO A 110 5.74 8.68 -16.69
N SER A 111 6.57 9.28 -17.53
CA SER A 111 6.93 10.70 -17.43
C SER A 111 5.67 11.56 -17.45
N GLY A 112 5.56 12.50 -16.50
CA GLY A 112 4.35 13.29 -16.30
C GLY A 112 3.34 12.69 -15.30
N ASN A 113 3.62 11.50 -14.76
CA ASN A 113 2.86 10.94 -13.66
C ASN A 113 3.28 11.63 -12.36
N ASP A 114 2.52 12.64 -11.95
CA ASP A 114 2.77 13.41 -10.73
C ASP A 114 2.27 12.70 -9.47
N GLY A 115 1.55 11.59 -9.65
CA GLY A 115 0.90 10.89 -8.56
C GLY A 115 -0.33 11.63 -8.03
N GLY A 116 -0.72 11.32 -6.82
CA GLY A 116 -1.87 11.94 -6.19
C GLY A 116 -2.24 11.28 -4.87
N PHE A 117 -3.40 11.63 -4.37
CA PHE A 117 -3.93 11.04 -3.14
C PHE A 117 -4.05 9.52 -3.29
N TYR A 118 -3.45 8.80 -2.33
CA TYR A 118 -3.46 7.34 -2.28
C TYR A 118 -4.40 6.86 -1.19
N TYR A 119 -5.22 5.87 -1.54
CA TYR A 119 -6.13 5.22 -0.60
C TYR A 119 -6.15 3.72 -0.88
N ALA A 120 -6.16 2.92 0.20
CA ALA A 120 -6.13 1.47 0.08
C ALA A 120 -6.88 0.82 1.26
N PRO A 121 -8.21 0.72 1.19
CA PRO A 121 -8.95 -0.13 2.12
C PRO A 121 -8.57 -1.59 1.89
N ARG A 122 -8.45 -2.35 2.99
CA ARG A 122 -7.96 -3.73 2.93
C ARG A 122 -8.69 -4.64 3.91
N LEU A 123 -8.76 -5.91 3.53
CA LEU A 123 -9.20 -7.01 4.38
C LEU A 123 -8.05 -8.01 4.51
N GLN A 124 -7.83 -8.49 5.71
CA GLN A 124 -6.72 -9.37 6.03
C GLN A 124 -7.20 -10.62 6.74
N TYR A 125 -6.72 -11.77 6.30
CA TYR A 125 -6.91 -13.06 6.97
C TYR A 125 -5.56 -13.62 7.39
N SER A 126 -5.37 -13.85 8.69
CA SER A 126 -4.12 -14.37 9.25
C SER A 126 -4.15 -15.90 9.32
N PHE A 127 -3.26 -16.55 8.59
CA PHE A 127 -3.06 -17.99 8.67
C PHE A 127 -2.26 -18.37 9.91
N THR A 128 -1.24 -17.57 10.22
CA THR A 128 -0.37 -17.68 11.40
C THR A 128 -0.12 -16.29 11.96
N GLU A 129 0.62 -16.19 13.05
CA GLU A 129 1.02 -14.88 13.61
C GLU A 129 1.90 -14.06 12.67
N SER A 130 2.59 -14.72 11.72
CA SER A 130 3.54 -14.08 10.82
C SER A 130 3.17 -14.14 9.34
N LEU A 131 2.04 -14.76 8.98
CA LEU A 131 1.60 -14.88 7.58
C LEU A 131 0.13 -14.59 7.44
N ALA A 132 -0.21 -13.66 6.55
CA ALA A 132 -1.59 -13.29 6.26
C ALA A 132 -1.85 -13.15 4.76
N LEU A 133 -3.08 -13.45 4.36
CA LEU A 133 -3.62 -13.13 3.04
C LEU A 133 -4.26 -11.74 3.11
N VAL A 134 -3.97 -10.89 2.14
CA VAL A 134 -4.48 -9.52 2.09
C VAL A 134 -5.17 -9.26 0.76
N ALA A 135 -6.42 -8.85 0.82
CA ALA A 135 -7.16 -8.31 -0.31
C ALA A 135 -7.32 -6.80 -0.12
N ALA A 136 -7.05 -6.03 -1.15
CA ALA A 136 -7.14 -4.58 -1.07
C ALA A 136 -7.68 -3.96 -2.35
N TYR A 137 -8.39 -2.86 -2.18
CA TYR A 137 -8.69 -1.91 -3.24
C TYR A 137 -7.71 -0.75 -3.11
N ARG A 138 -6.95 -0.46 -4.16
CA ARG A 138 -5.93 0.60 -4.14
C ARG A 138 -6.23 1.62 -5.21
N GLY A 139 -6.19 2.86 -4.86
CA GLY A 139 -6.41 3.94 -5.81
C GLY A 139 -5.43 5.09 -5.62
N VAL A 140 -5.05 5.67 -6.75
CA VAL A 140 -4.32 6.94 -6.79
C VAL A 140 -5.19 7.93 -7.56
N SER A 141 -5.57 9.00 -6.89
CA SER A 141 -6.34 10.08 -7.51
C SER A 141 -5.44 10.91 -8.40
N LEU A 142 -5.80 11.01 -9.67
CA LEU A 142 -5.04 11.75 -10.68
C LEU A 142 -5.87 12.93 -11.20
N ASP A 143 -5.24 13.83 -11.94
CA ASP A 143 -5.95 14.89 -12.65
C ASP A 143 -6.89 14.26 -13.70
N GLY A 144 -8.19 14.47 -13.54
CA GLY A 144 -9.20 13.97 -14.45
C GLY A 144 -9.66 12.52 -14.21
N GLY A 145 -9.21 11.86 -13.13
CA GLY A 145 -9.64 10.51 -12.83
C GLY A 145 -8.86 9.84 -11.72
N SER A 146 -8.79 8.53 -11.76
CA SER A 146 -8.03 7.74 -10.80
C SER A 146 -7.43 6.51 -11.46
N PHE A 147 -6.36 6.00 -10.86
CA PHE A 147 -5.77 4.71 -11.22
C PHE A 147 -6.11 3.71 -10.12
N ASP A 148 -6.97 2.77 -10.41
CA ASP A 148 -7.52 1.85 -9.43
C ASP A 148 -7.10 0.41 -9.69
N LEU A 149 -6.87 -0.32 -8.60
CA LEU A 149 -6.42 -1.71 -8.60
C LEU A 149 -7.21 -2.52 -7.58
N ILE A 150 -7.49 -3.77 -7.91
CA ILE A 150 -7.82 -4.80 -6.91
C ILE A 150 -6.59 -5.68 -6.76
N THR A 151 -6.12 -5.88 -5.54
CA THR A 151 -4.93 -6.66 -5.25
C THR A 151 -5.22 -7.79 -4.27
N LEU A 152 -4.50 -8.90 -4.46
CA LEU A 152 -4.47 -10.03 -3.53
C LEU A 152 -3.02 -10.42 -3.31
N GLY A 153 -2.63 -10.60 -2.06
CA GLY A 153 -1.24 -10.87 -1.75
C GLY A 153 -1.03 -11.53 -0.40
N LEU A 154 0.22 -11.77 -0.11
CA LEU A 154 0.69 -12.32 1.14
C LEU A 154 1.50 -11.29 1.91
N GLU A 155 1.22 -11.17 3.19
CA GLU A 155 1.93 -10.29 4.12
C GLU A 155 2.65 -11.11 5.16
N PHE A 156 3.92 -10.79 5.35
CA PHE A 156 4.82 -11.47 6.28
C PHE A 156 5.18 -10.52 7.43
N GLY A 157 5.10 -11.01 8.66
CA GLY A 157 5.57 -10.30 9.84
C GLY A 157 7.01 -10.70 10.20
N PHE A 158 7.78 -9.73 10.65
CA PHE A 158 9.17 -9.90 11.07
C PHE A 158 9.35 -9.59 12.54
#